data_caa68e557dd7c3fc1bd1a0810b8fb878
#
_entry.id   caa68e557dd7c3fc1bd1a0810b8fb878
#
_cell.length_a   1.000
_cell.length_b   1.000
_cell.length_c   1.000
_cell.angle_alpha   90.00
_cell.angle_beta   90.00
_cell.angle_gamma   90.00
#
_symmetry.space_group_name_H-M   'P 1'
#
loop_
_entity.id
_entity.type
_entity.pdbx_description
1 polymer ?
#
loop_
_entity_poly.entity_id
_entity_poly.type
_entity_poly.pdbx_seq_one_letter_code
_entity_poly.pdbx_strand_id
1 'polypeptide(L)'
;MKKTLRKKQIKKTVSKKKQIKRKTGLIVLKSPVDPTREIVVASELADETLIQSELVGSVLPQYVYRFVDKSGKEQKGLSVFGVRESVRLINRNNKSGSKIRINPQYTKVERDVEQNGQKGIEVWIFAEDLINATSAWGSKFEPYKKKGKNGFYNNTFALEVALSKAERNAMRKLMPEKIVIAMIDKLISEHGKSVIADISLPDPEDQINRKQQENEQNFNKAVVMIESCKRRETLLDWAKSISGSKAYSSDQVKELLDKIKLRLKKLNA
;
A
#
# COMPACT_ATOMS: atom_id res chain seq x y z
N MET A 1 -2.71 -43.48 66.17
CA MET A 1 -2.95 -42.20 65.53
C MET A 1 -3.49 -42.43 64.10
N LYS A 2 -4.80 -42.29 63.92
CA LYS A 2 -5.45 -42.49 62.59
C LYS A 2 -5.70 -41.12 61.98
N LYS A 3 -5.05 -40.85 60.81
CA LYS A 3 -5.32 -39.66 60.00
C LYS A 3 -6.43 -39.94 58.98
N THR A 4 -7.56 -39.27 59.16
CA THR A 4 -8.73 -39.30 58.28
C THR A 4 -8.52 -38.45 57.04
N LEU A 5 -8.54 -39.05 55.87
CA LEU A 5 -8.53 -38.37 54.55
C LEU A 5 -9.95 -37.91 54.19
N ARG A 6 -10.14 -36.58 54.13
CA ARG A 6 -11.35 -35.97 53.60
C ARG A 6 -11.34 -35.97 52.09
N LYS A 7 -12.22 -36.74 51.44
CA LYS A 7 -12.53 -36.67 50.02
C LYS A 7 -13.35 -35.40 49.70
N LYS A 8 -12.78 -34.47 48.89
CA LYS A 8 -13.51 -33.37 48.29
C LYS A 8 -14.28 -33.88 47.08
N GLN A 9 -15.60 -33.83 47.16
CA GLN A 9 -16.50 -34.04 46.02
C GLN A 9 -16.46 -32.83 45.09
N ILE A 10 -16.05 -33.04 43.84
CA ILE A 10 -16.11 -32.05 42.77
C ILE A 10 -17.51 -32.13 42.15
N LYS A 11 -18.34 -31.13 42.38
CA LYS A 11 -19.64 -30.96 41.70
C LYS A 11 -19.37 -30.56 40.25
N LYS A 12 -19.70 -31.43 39.29
CA LYS A 12 -19.77 -31.13 37.87
C LYS A 12 -20.98 -30.24 37.59
N THR A 13 -20.76 -28.97 37.35
CA THR A 13 -21.77 -28.05 36.81
C THR A 13 -21.92 -28.31 35.32
N VAL A 14 -23.04 -28.94 34.91
CA VAL A 14 -23.43 -29.11 33.53
C VAL A 14 -23.94 -27.76 33.01
N SER A 15 -23.16 -27.07 32.22
CA SER A 15 -23.56 -25.84 31.53
C SER A 15 -24.49 -26.16 30.36
N LYS A 16 -25.75 -25.76 30.47
CA LYS A 16 -26.74 -25.82 29.39
C LYS A 16 -26.28 -24.95 28.21
N LYS A 17 -25.88 -25.57 27.11
CA LYS A 17 -25.63 -24.88 25.82
C LYS A 17 -26.93 -24.27 25.32
N LYS A 18 -27.10 -22.95 25.44
CA LYS A 18 -28.10 -22.18 24.71
C LYS A 18 -27.78 -22.28 23.22
N GLN A 19 -28.65 -22.93 22.45
CA GLN A 19 -28.63 -22.86 20.99
C GLN A 19 -29.01 -21.44 20.58
N ILE A 20 -28.00 -20.67 20.18
CA ILE A 20 -28.19 -19.37 19.53
C ILE A 20 -28.56 -19.67 18.07
N LYS A 21 -29.82 -19.46 17.71
CA LYS A 21 -30.28 -19.42 16.31
C LYS A 21 -29.48 -18.32 15.63
N ARG A 22 -28.50 -18.71 14.82
CA ARG A 22 -27.75 -17.79 13.93
C ARG A 22 -28.73 -17.28 12.88
N LYS A 23 -29.21 -16.05 13.03
CA LYS A 23 -29.71 -15.26 11.91
C LYS A 23 -28.49 -15.05 10.99
N THR A 24 -28.54 -15.64 9.80
CA THR A 24 -27.60 -15.40 8.72
C THR A 24 -27.84 -14.01 8.14
N GLY A 25 -27.51 -12.98 8.96
CA GLY A 25 -27.26 -11.67 8.42
C GLY A 25 -25.80 -11.68 7.94
N LEU A 26 -25.60 -11.42 6.68
CA LEU A 26 -24.26 -11.17 6.12
C LEU A 26 -23.66 -10.00 6.90
N ILE A 27 -22.84 -10.32 7.90
CA ILE A 27 -21.97 -9.31 8.51
C ILE A 27 -20.89 -9.06 7.46
N VAL A 28 -21.09 -8.03 6.66
CA VAL A 28 -19.98 -7.43 5.90
C VAL A 28 -19.02 -6.94 6.97
N LEU A 29 -18.02 -7.75 7.29
CA LEU A 29 -16.86 -7.30 8.04
C LEU A 29 -16.21 -6.22 7.17
N LYS A 30 -16.55 -4.95 7.44
CA LYS A 30 -15.73 -3.84 7.00
C LYS A 30 -14.36 -4.12 7.60
N SER A 31 -13.42 -4.61 6.79
CA SER A 31 -12.02 -4.68 7.23
C SER A 31 -11.68 -3.28 7.73
N PRO A 32 -11.25 -3.11 8.98
CA PRO A 32 -10.81 -1.81 9.44
C PRO A 32 -9.74 -1.36 8.45
N VAL A 33 -9.91 -0.17 7.89
CA VAL A 33 -8.90 0.40 7.00
C VAL A 33 -7.66 0.53 7.85
N ASP A 34 -6.61 -0.20 7.48
CA ASP A 34 -5.35 -0.18 8.22
C ASP A 34 -4.77 1.24 8.15
N PRO A 35 -4.70 1.98 9.27
CA PRO A 35 -4.19 3.35 9.26
C PRO A 35 -2.75 3.43 8.77
N THR A 36 -1.96 2.37 8.95
CA THR A 36 -0.60 2.26 8.45
C THR A 36 -0.56 2.32 6.92
N ARG A 37 -1.52 1.68 6.25
CA ARG A 37 -1.62 1.69 4.78
C ARG A 37 -1.96 3.08 4.24
N GLU A 38 -2.83 3.82 4.92
CA GLU A 38 -3.18 5.20 4.52
C GLU A 38 -1.97 6.12 4.62
N ILE A 39 -1.20 6.02 5.71
CA ILE A 39 0.04 6.79 5.91
C ILE A 39 1.06 6.46 4.81
N VAL A 40 1.24 5.18 4.49
CA VAL A 40 2.18 4.76 3.43
C VAL A 40 1.76 5.35 2.08
N VAL A 41 0.48 5.28 1.71
CA VAL A 41 -0.01 5.84 0.44
C VAL A 41 0.19 7.36 0.40
N ALA A 42 -0.13 8.06 1.48
CA ALA A 42 0.03 9.50 1.56
C ALA A 42 1.51 9.92 1.45
N SER A 43 2.42 9.21 2.13
CA SER A 43 3.86 9.47 2.04
C SER A 43 4.43 9.19 0.64
N GLU A 44 3.96 8.15 -0.02
CA GLU A 44 4.37 7.84 -1.40
C GLU A 44 3.95 8.92 -2.41
N LEU A 45 2.76 9.50 -2.25
CA LEU A 45 2.29 10.62 -3.09
C LEU A 45 3.06 11.90 -2.81
N ALA A 46 3.38 12.17 -1.55
CA ALA A 46 4.16 13.34 -1.18
C ALA A 46 5.61 13.23 -1.69
N ASP A 47 6.25 12.07 -1.58
CA ASP A 47 7.57 11.83 -2.17
C ASP A 47 7.57 12.05 -3.68
N GLU A 48 6.53 11.59 -4.38
CA GLU A 48 6.42 11.81 -5.82
C GLU A 48 6.35 13.30 -6.16
N THR A 49 5.54 14.06 -5.43
CA THR A 49 5.45 15.50 -5.62
C THR A 49 6.79 16.19 -5.39
N LEU A 50 7.53 15.80 -4.36
CA LEU A 50 8.86 16.34 -4.09
C LEU A 50 9.86 16.01 -5.19
N ILE A 51 9.90 14.76 -5.65
CA ILE A 51 10.80 14.33 -6.73
C ILE A 51 10.48 15.08 -8.02
N GLN A 52 9.20 15.20 -8.38
CA GLN A 52 8.78 15.97 -9.57
C GLN A 52 9.13 17.44 -9.44
N SER A 53 8.98 18.03 -8.26
CA SER A 53 9.39 19.44 -8.01
C SER A 53 10.89 19.65 -8.18
N GLU A 54 11.71 18.68 -7.71
CA GLU A 54 13.17 18.72 -7.93
C GLU A 54 13.52 18.67 -9.42
N LEU A 55 12.86 17.77 -10.17
CA LEU A 55 13.10 17.58 -11.61
C LEU A 55 12.74 18.81 -12.44
N VAL A 56 11.76 19.60 -12.02
CA VAL A 56 11.41 20.88 -12.66
C VAL A 56 12.15 22.09 -12.09
N GLY A 57 13.15 21.88 -11.21
CA GLY A 57 13.99 22.92 -10.64
C GLY A 57 13.37 23.69 -9.48
N SER A 58 12.25 23.23 -8.93
CA SER A 58 11.62 23.79 -7.73
C SER A 58 12.05 23.01 -6.50
N VAL A 59 13.07 23.51 -5.80
CA VAL A 59 13.59 22.83 -4.60
C VAL A 59 12.74 23.18 -3.39
N LEU A 60 11.99 22.20 -2.89
CA LEU A 60 11.31 22.27 -1.61
C LEU A 60 12.10 21.46 -0.58
N PRO A 61 12.77 22.09 0.41
CA PRO A 61 13.57 21.37 1.40
C PRO A 61 12.69 20.72 2.47
N GLN A 62 11.85 19.79 2.06
CA GLN A 62 10.96 19.04 2.95
C GLN A 62 11.59 17.71 3.30
N TYR A 63 12.21 17.63 4.47
CA TYR A 63 12.91 16.44 4.93
C TYR A 63 12.05 15.51 5.78
N VAL A 64 11.02 16.04 6.42
CA VAL A 64 10.19 15.32 7.39
C VAL A 64 8.73 15.42 7.00
N TYR A 65 8.03 14.28 7.00
CA TYR A 65 6.58 14.23 6.91
C TYR A 65 5.97 14.24 8.29
N ARG A 66 4.88 14.97 8.45
CA ARG A 66 4.02 14.92 9.61
C ARG A 66 2.63 14.48 9.21
N PHE A 67 2.14 13.44 9.86
CA PHE A 67 0.79 12.92 9.72
C PHE A 67 0.08 13.05 11.05
N VAL A 68 -1.19 13.37 11.01
CA VAL A 68 -2.09 13.22 12.16
C VAL A 68 -3.03 12.09 11.82
N ASP A 69 -2.99 11.01 12.60
CA ASP A 69 -3.89 9.88 12.39
C ASP A 69 -5.31 10.21 12.89
N LYS A 70 -6.27 9.32 12.61
CA LYS A 70 -7.69 9.50 13.00
C LYS A 70 -7.90 9.58 14.51
N SER A 71 -6.93 9.15 15.32
CA SER A 71 -6.95 9.27 16.78
C SER A 71 -6.37 10.60 17.28
N GLY A 72 -5.91 11.47 16.38
CA GLY A 72 -5.25 12.72 16.70
C GLY A 72 -3.77 12.57 17.06
N LYS A 73 -3.21 11.36 16.93
CA LYS A 73 -1.79 11.10 17.23
C LYS A 73 -0.93 11.55 16.09
N GLU A 74 0.06 12.40 16.40
CA GLU A 74 1.07 12.84 15.45
C GLU A 74 2.11 11.74 15.21
N GLN A 75 2.38 11.48 13.94
CA GLN A 75 3.44 10.60 13.49
C GLN A 75 4.37 11.36 12.54
N LYS A 76 5.66 11.06 12.59
CA LYS A 76 6.68 11.67 11.74
C LYS A 76 7.44 10.61 10.96
N GLY A 77 7.82 10.96 9.73
CA GLY A 77 8.62 10.10 8.86
C GLY A 77 9.61 10.91 8.04
N LEU A 78 10.65 10.26 7.53
CA LEU A 78 11.59 10.89 6.61
C LEU A 78 11.06 10.82 5.17
N SER A 79 11.08 11.94 4.48
CA SER A 79 10.88 12.01 3.03
C SER A 79 12.05 11.36 2.28
N VAL A 80 11.95 11.27 0.96
CA VAL A 80 13.07 10.83 0.10
C VAL A 80 14.31 11.72 0.32
N PHE A 81 14.13 13.02 0.44
CA PHE A 81 15.23 13.96 0.73
C PHE A 81 15.72 13.85 2.17
N GLY A 82 14.82 13.63 3.12
CA GLY A 82 15.18 13.40 4.52
C GLY A 82 16.04 12.16 4.71
N VAL A 83 15.78 11.08 3.99
CA VAL A 83 16.64 9.89 4.01
C VAL A 83 18.00 10.18 3.40
N ARG A 84 18.08 10.83 2.23
CA ARG A 84 19.35 11.23 1.60
C ARG A 84 20.19 12.11 2.52
N GLU A 85 19.59 13.13 3.12
CA GLU A 85 20.28 14.03 4.04
C GLU A 85 20.72 13.31 5.32
N SER A 86 19.88 12.42 5.87
CA SER A 86 20.26 11.61 7.02
C SER A 86 21.49 10.72 6.73
N VAL A 87 21.51 10.05 5.57
CA VAL A 87 22.66 9.25 5.14
C VAL A 87 23.91 10.12 4.96
N ARG A 88 23.76 11.32 4.38
CA ARG A 88 24.86 12.27 4.25
C ARG A 88 25.45 12.68 5.61
N LEU A 89 24.59 12.95 6.59
CA LEU A 89 25.00 13.29 7.96
C LEU A 89 25.65 12.11 8.69
N ILE A 90 25.11 10.90 8.55
CA ILE A 90 25.68 9.66 9.07
C ILE A 90 27.11 9.47 8.51
N ASN A 91 27.25 9.57 7.19
CA ASN A 91 28.52 9.33 6.51
C ASN A 91 29.59 10.39 6.82
N ARG A 92 29.20 11.63 7.16
CA ARG A 92 30.10 12.69 7.60
C ARG A 92 30.59 12.51 9.05
N ASN A 93 29.79 11.83 9.86
CA ASN A 93 30.14 11.62 11.26
C ASN A 93 30.98 10.35 11.42
N ASN A 94 32.30 10.49 11.50
CA ASN A 94 33.23 9.37 11.69
C ASN A 94 32.95 8.53 12.95
N LYS A 95 32.16 9.03 13.90
CA LYS A 95 31.74 8.33 15.12
C LYS A 95 30.38 7.64 14.99
N SER A 96 29.73 7.72 13.83
CA SER A 96 28.39 7.17 13.65
C SER A 96 28.32 5.65 13.71
N GLY A 97 29.46 4.96 13.54
CA GLY A 97 29.49 3.50 13.48
C GLY A 97 28.75 2.92 12.24
N SER A 98 28.50 3.74 11.23
CA SER A 98 27.81 3.35 10.01
C SER A 98 28.32 4.15 8.82
N LYS A 99 28.40 3.54 7.65
CA LYS A 99 28.75 4.19 6.37
C LYS A 99 27.93 3.59 5.24
N ILE A 100 26.82 4.23 4.96
CA ILE A 100 25.83 3.76 3.99
C ILE A 100 26.15 4.30 2.59
N ARG A 101 26.17 3.41 1.58
CA ARG A 101 26.31 3.78 0.18
C ARG A 101 25.38 2.96 -0.72
N ILE A 102 25.04 3.51 -1.87
CA ILE A 102 24.45 2.77 -2.98
C ILE A 102 25.56 2.08 -3.76
N ASN A 103 25.36 0.81 -4.08
CA ASN A 103 26.26 0.08 -4.97
C ASN A 103 25.64 0.01 -6.38
N PRO A 104 26.14 0.80 -7.33
CA PRO A 104 25.53 0.90 -8.66
C PRO A 104 25.65 -0.37 -9.48
N GLN A 105 26.60 -1.26 -9.16
CA GLN A 105 26.77 -2.53 -9.88
C GLN A 105 25.57 -3.46 -9.74
N TYR A 106 24.81 -3.32 -8.68
CA TYR A 106 23.61 -4.13 -8.42
C TYR A 106 22.30 -3.38 -8.68
N THR A 107 22.37 -2.15 -9.24
CA THR A 107 21.16 -1.45 -9.66
C THR A 107 20.58 -2.13 -10.89
N LYS A 108 19.30 -2.52 -10.81
CA LYS A 108 18.56 -3.15 -11.90
C LYS A 108 17.35 -2.30 -12.27
N VAL A 109 17.16 -2.09 -13.56
CA VAL A 109 15.99 -1.38 -14.11
C VAL A 109 15.31 -2.32 -15.10
N GLU A 110 14.08 -2.68 -14.83
CA GLU A 110 13.23 -3.45 -15.74
C GLU A 110 12.14 -2.55 -16.31
N ARG A 111 12.03 -2.52 -17.63
CA ARG A 111 11.01 -1.74 -18.36
C ARG A 111 9.87 -2.66 -18.80
N ASP A 112 8.70 -2.07 -18.99
CA ASP A 112 7.51 -2.77 -19.48
C ASP A 112 7.04 -3.93 -18.59
N VAL A 113 7.39 -3.86 -17.29
CA VAL A 113 6.90 -4.81 -16.27
C VAL A 113 5.40 -4.58 -16.09
N GLU A 114 4.64 -5.66 -15.98
CA GLU A 114 3.21 -5.59 -15.70
C GLU A 114 2.92 -5.98 -14.25
N GLN A 115 2.36 -5.04 -13.47
CA GLN A 115 1.90 -5.29 -12.10
C GLN A 115 0.47 -4.75 -11.96
N ASN A 116 -0.42 -5.58 -11.43
CA ASN A 116 -1.84 -5.24 -11.20
C ASN A 116 -2.54 -4.71 -12.48
N GLY A 117 -2.21 -5.25 -13.64
CA GLY A 117 -2.78 -4.84 -14.95
C GLY A 117 -2.28 -3.49 -15.45
N GLN A 118 -1.20 -2.96 -14.89
CA GLN A 118 -0.55 -1.72 -15.33
C GLN A 118 0.87 -2.00 -15.79
N LYS A 119 1.24 -1.47 -16.96
CA LYS A 119 2.62 -1.48 -17.46
C LYS A 119 3.41 -0.33 -16.86
N GLY A 120 4.66 -0.60 -16.50
CA GLY A 120 5.52 0.39 -15.86
C GLY A 120 6.98 0.02 -15.86
N ILE A 121 7.73 0.69 -15.00
CA ILE A 121 9.15 0.47 -14.73
C ILE A 121 9.29 -0.08 -13.32
N GLU A 122 10.05 -1.14 -13.15
CA GLU A 122 10.48 -1.64 -11.85
C GLU A 122 11.98 -1.39 -11.67
N VAL A 123 12.33 -0.79 -10.54
CA VAL A 123 13.72 -0.47 -10.19
C VAL A 123 14.09 -1.19 -8.90
N TRP A 124 15.30 -1.77 -8.90
CA TRP A 124 15.92 -2.42 -7.74
C TRP A 124 17.24 -1.73 -7.46
N ILE A 125 17.43 -1.26 -6.23
CA ILE A 125 18.66 -0.61 -5.77
C ILE A 125 19.22 -1.37 -4.60
N PHE A 126 20.53 -1.60 -4.62
CA PHE A 126 21.26 -2.23 -3.56
C PHE A 126 22.04 -1.20 -2.76
N ALA A 127 21.81 -1.15 -1.46
CA ALA A 127 22.55 -0.32 -0.52
C ALA A 127 23.31 -1.20 0.47
N GLU A 128 24.46 -0.73 0.91
CA GLU A 128 25.34 -1.40 1.86
C GLU A 128 25.83 -0.44 2.93
N ASP A 129 25.93 -0.93 4.15
CA ASP A 129 26.66 -0.28 5.24
C ASP A 129 28.02 -0.95 5.37
N LEU A 130 29.05 -0.21 4.98
CA LEU A 130 30.43 -0.72 4.89
C LEU A 130 31.05 -1.02 6.25
N ILE A 131 30.58 -0.38 7.33
CA ILE A 131 31.12 -0.59 8.67
C ILE A 131 30.47 -1.81 9.31
N ASN A 132 29.14 -1.92 9.20
CA ASN A 132 28.39 -3.00 9.82
C ASN A 132 28.29 -4.26 8.95
N ALA A 133 28.83 -4.23 7.74
CA ALA A 133 28.76 -5.33 6.75
C ALA A 133 27.31 -5.81 6.51
N THR A 134 26.34 -4.89 6.54
CA THR A 134 24.95 -5.17 6.26
C THR A 134 24.53 -4.58 4.93
N SER A 135 23.54 -5.20 4.29
CA SER A 135 23.05 -4.73 2.99
C SER A 135 21.53 -4.86 2.90
N ALA A 136 20.92 -4.06 2.02
CA ALA A 136 19.49 -4.09 1.78
C ALA A 136 19.16 -3.80 0.33
N TRP A 137 18.15 -4.49 -0.18
CA TRP A 137 17.50 -4.16 -1.44
C TRP A 137 16.32 -3.21 -1.19
N GLY A 138 16.25 -2.16 -1.99
CA GLY A 138 15.06 -1.34 -2.17
C GLY A 138 14.52 -1.56 -3.57
N SER A 139 13.20 -1.71 -3.69
CA SER A 139 12.54 -1.79 -4.98
C SER A 139 11.36 -0.84 -5.05
N LYS A 140 11.02 -0.46 -6.28
CA LYS A 140 9.83 0.32 -6.57
C LYS A 140 9.37 0.07 -8.00
N PHE A 141 8.08 -0.21 -8.14
CA PHE A 141 7.38 -0.19 -9.40
C PHE A 141 6.67 1.16 -9.57
N GLU A 142 6.82 1.78 -10.75
CA GLU A 142 6.09 2.99 -11.13
C GLU A 142 5.41 2.79 -12.48
N PRO A 143 4.07 2.94 -12.55
CA PRO A 143 3.34 2.76 -13.80
C PRO A 143 3.58 3.92 -14.77
N TYR A 144 3.57 3.62 -16.07
CA TYR A 144 3.63 4.64 -17.13
C TYR A 144 2.39 5.52 -17.19
N LYS A 145 1.25 5.00 -16.72
CA LYS A 145 0.00 5.75 -16.65
C LYS A 145 -0.53 5.76 -15.24
N LYS A 146 -0.86 6.92 -14.75
CA LYS A 146 -1.45 7.12 -13.41
C LYS A 146 -2.86 7.66 -13.50
N LYS A 147 -3.70 7.28 -12.55
CA LYS A 147 -5.06 7.78 -12.43
C LYS A 147 -5.02 9.10 -11.65
N GLY A 148 -5.40 10.18 -12.29
CA GLY A 148 -5.61 11.48 -11.67
C GLY A 148 -7.10 11.78 -11.47
N LYS A 149 -7.43 12.99 -11.00
CA LYS A 149 -8.83 13.46 -10.83
C LYS A 149 -9.61 13.43 -12.14
N ASN A 150 -8.97 13.75 -13.26
CA ASN A 150 -9.58 13.90 -14.59
C ASN A 150 -9.36 12.69 -15.50
N GLY A 151 -9.02 11.52 -14.95
CA GLY A 151 -8.74 10.32 -15.73
C GLY A 151 -7.25 9.90 -15.68
N PHE A 152 -6.83 9.08 -16.65
CA PHE A 152 -5.44 8.63 -16.71
C PHE A 152 -4.55 9.66 -17.39
N TYR A 153 -3.37 9.89 -16.84
CA TYR A 153 -2.31 10.69 -17.45
C TYR A 153 -1.00 9.90 -17.58
N ASN A 154 -0.15 10.32 -18.52
CA ASN A 154 1.17 9.70 -18.71
C ASN A 154 2.12 10.16 -17.59
N ASN A 155 2.78 9.20 -16.95
CA ASN A 155 3.81 9.46 -15.95
C ASN A 155 5.17 9.61 -16.66
N THR A 156 5.48 10.84 -17.09
CA THR A 156 6.71 11.14 -17.83
C THR A 156 7.97 10.94 -17.02
N PHE A 157 7.87 10.99 -15.67
CA PHE A 157 8.99 10.84 -14.75
C PHE A 157 8.98 9.47 -14.02
N ALA A 158 8.40 8.44 -14.67
CA ALA A 158 8.25 7.13 -14.03
C ALA A 158 9.60 6.52 -13.60
N LEU A 159 10.64 6.66 -14.40
CA LEU A 159 11.98 6.14 -14.10
C LEU A 159 12.61 6.87 -12.92
N GLU A 160 12.61 8.20 -12.95
CA GLU A 160 13.22 9.05 -11.93
C GLU A 160 12.53 8.87 -10.58
N VAL A 161 11.20 8.79 -10.59
CA VAL A 161 10.41 8.53 -9.39
C VAL A 161 10.69 7.12 -8.85
N ALA A 162 10.75 6.10 -9.72
CA ALA A 162 11.08 4.74 -9.32
C ALA A 162 12.48 4.63 -8.72
N LEU A 163 13.49 5.26 -9.35
CA LEU A 163 14.87 5.30 -8.86
C LEU A 163 14.95 5.95 -7.48
N SER A 164 14.41 7.16 -7.34
CA SER A 164 14.48 7.91 -6.07
C SER A 164 13.79 7.18 -4.92
N LYS A 165 12.62 6.57 -5.18
CA LYS A 165 11.90 5.80 -4.16
C LYS A 165 12.59 4.47 -3.84
N ALA A 166 13.14 3.75 -4.83
CA ALA A 166 13.91 2.53 -4.60
C ALA A 166 15.17 2.81 -3.77
N GLU A 167 15.88 3.90 -4.07
CA GLU A 167 17.03 4.40 -3.31
C GLU A 167 16.66 4.67 -1.85
N ARG A 168 15.60 5.46 -1.61
CA ARG A 168 15.08 5.71 -0.25
C ARG A 168 14.79 4.40 0.48
N ASN A 169 14.10 3.46 -0.19
CA ASN A 169 13.71 2.19 0.41
C ASN A 169 14.92 1.33 0.80
N ALA A 170 15.98 1.32 -0.03
CA ALA A 170 17.21 0.61 0.26
C ALA A 170 17.95 1.22 1.47
N MET A 171 18.21 2.52 1.42
CA MET A 171 18.94 3.24 2.47
C MET A 171 18.18 3.24 3.81
N ARG A 172 16.84 3.42 3.77
CA ARG A 172 16.01 3.43 4.99
C ARG A 172 16.06 2.10 5.74
N LYS A 173 16.16 0.97 5.04
CA LYS A 173 16.27 -0.36 5.65
C LYS A 173 17.58 -0.57 6.42
N LEU A 174 18.64 0.17 6.09
CA LEU A 174 19.92 0.12 6.78
C LEU A 174 19.97 1.05 8.00
N MET A 175 18.96 1.90 8.19
CA MET A 175 18.89 2.85 9.30
C MET A 175 18.03 2.27 10.43
N PRO A 176 18.62 1.91 11.59
CA PRO A 176 17.86 1.51 12.77
C PRO A 176 16.85 2.59 13.19
N GLU A 177 15.71 2.19 13.74
CA GLU A 177 14.61 3.10 14.10
C GLU A 177 15.06 4.23 15.05
N LYS A 178 15.92 3.91 16.02
CA LYS A 178 16.50 4.92 16.92
C LYS A 178 17.28 6.00 16.18
N ILE A 179 18.00 5.63 15.11
CA ILE A 179 18.76 6.59 14.29
C ILE A 179 17.79 7.44 13.49
N VAL A 180 16.71 6.85 12.94
CA VAL A 180 15.70 7.60 12.20
C VAL A 180 15.04 8.66 13.06
N ILE A 181 14.64 8.32 14.27
CA ILE A 181 14.05 9.28 15.23
C ILE A 181 15.04 10.41 15.52
N ALA A 182 16.29 10.07 15.86
CA ALA A 182 17.33 11.06 16.12
C ALA A 182 17.62 11.97 14.91
N MET A 183 17.55 11.44 13.68
CA MET A 183 17.72 12.25 12.45
C MET A 183 16.52 13.16 12.20
N ILE A 184 15.28 12.72 12.45
CA ILE A 184 14.10 13.58 12.37
C ILE A 184 14.26 14.79 13.31
N ASP A 185 14.59 14.54 14.57
CA ASP A 185 14.77 15.59 15.57
C ASP A 185 15.91 16.54 15.19
N LYS A 186 17.02 16.00 14.70
CA LYS A 186 18.17 16.77 14.23
C LYS A 186 17.81 17.65 13.04
N LEU A 187 17.16 17.12 12.01
CA LEU A 187 16.75 17.88 10.82
C LEU A 187 15.79 19.02 11.19
N ILE A 188 14.85 18.77 12.10
CA ILE A 188 13.94 19.81 12.59
C ILE A 188 14.70 20.88 13.39
N SER A 189 15.68 20.49 14.23
CA SER A 189 16.45 21.46 15.02
C SER A 189 17.40 22.31 14.17
N GLU A 190 18.00 21.74 13.12
CA GLU A 190 18.94 22.45 12.25
C GLU A 190 18.24 23.37 11.23
N HIS A 191 17.09 22.95 10.70
CA HIS A 191 16.42 23.65 9.60
C HIS A 191 15.08 24.30 10.00
N GLY A 192 14.65 24.12 11.23
CA GLY A 192 13.37 24.65 11.72
C GLY A 192 12.15 23.90 11.19
N LYS A 193 10.96 24.48 11.46
CA LYS A 193 9.70 23.86 11.06
C LYS A 193 9.42 23.88 9.56
N SER A 194 10.15 24.68 8.79
CA SER A 194 9.99 24.80 7.33
C SER A 194 10.29 23.52 6.57
N VAL A 195 11.05 22.59 7.19
CA VAL A 195 11.37 21.28 6.58
C VAL A 195 10.30 20.21 6.82
N ILE A 196 9.24 20.55 7.54
CA ILE A 196 8.12 19.62 7.82
C ILE A 196 7.06 19.83 6.76
N ALA A 197 6.74 18.76 6.04
CA ALA A 197 5.58 18.69 5.18
C ALA A 197 4.39 18.10 5.95
N ASP A 198 3.35 18.90 6.13
CA ASP A 198 2.09 18.41 6.67
C ASP A 198 1.34 17.64 5.59
N ILE A 199 1.12 16.37 5.82
CA ILE A 199 0.42 15.50 4.89
C ILE A 199 -0.99 15.22 5.46
N SER A 200 -1.99 15.74 4.75
CA SER A 200 -3.38 15.39 5.02
C SER A 200 -3.65 13.97 4.53
N LEU A 201 -4.14 13.13 5.42
CA LEU A 201 -4.64 11.82 5.01
C LEU A 201 -5.90 12.03 4.13
N PRO A 202 -6.06 11.23 3.07
CA PRO A 202 -7.25 11.31 2.23
C PRO A 202 -8.52 11.12 3.07
N ASP A 203 -9.53 11.95 2.81
CA ASP A 203 -10.81 11.83 3.52
C ASP A 203 -11.40 10.41 3.32
N PRO A 204 -11.89 9.79 4.40
CA PRO A 204 -12.56 8.49 4.31
C PRO A 204 -13.71 8.47 3.29
N GLU A 205 -14.45 9.57 3.15
CA GLU A 205 -15.52 9.69 2.16
C GLU A 205 -14.97 9.67 0.72
N ASP A 206 -13.85 10.34 0.46
CA ASP A 206 -13.19 10.30 -0.84
C ASP A 206 -12.67 8.88 -1.19
N GLN A 207 -12.26 8.10 -0.21
CA GLN A 207 -11.83 6.71 -0.43
C GLN A 207 -13.02 5.79 -0.70
N ILE A 208 -14.15 5.98 -0.01
CA ILE A 208 -15.39 5.24 -0.25
C ILE A 208 -15.90 5.54 -1.65
N ASN A 209 -15.95 6.82 -2.03
CA ASN A 209 -16.37 7.25 -3.35
C ASN A 209 -15.47 6.72 -4.47
N ARG A 210 -14.13 6.69 -4.24
CA ARG A 210 -13.18 6.09 -5.19
C ARG A 210 -13.38 4.58 -5.37
N LYS A 211 -13.58 3.85 -4.27
CA LYS A 211 -13.86 2.40 -4.33
C LYS A 211 -15.19 2.10 -5.01
N GLN A 212 -16.20 2.90 -4.75
CA GLN A 212 -17.50 2.75 -5.43
C GLN A 212 -17.37 3.02 -6.93
N GLN A 213 -16.68 4.08 -7.33
CA GLN A 213 -16.40 4.37 -8.74
C GLN A 213 -15.55 3.29 -9.41
N GLU A 214 -14.55 2.73 -8.73
CA GLU A 214 -13.76 1.60 -9.25
C GLU A 214 -14.61 0.35 -9.46
N ASN A 215 -15.46 0.03 -8.49
CA ASN A 215 -16.38 -1.11 -8.58
C ASN A 215 -17.37 -0.92 -9.73
N GLU A 216 -17.93 0.26 -9.90
CA GLU A 216 -18.84 0.60 -10.98
C GLU A 216 -18.15 0.54 -12.36
N GLN A 217 -16.93 1.05 -12.48
CA GLN A 217 -16.14 0.94 -13.71
C GLN A 217 -15.80 -0.51 -14.06
N ASN A 218 -15.45 -1.33 -13.06
CA ASN A 218 -15.17 -2.75 -13.26
C ASN A 218 -16.44 -3.51 -13.65
N PHE A 219 -17.55 -3.18 -13.04
CA PHE A 219 -18.87 -3.73 -13.43
C PHE A 219 -19.22 -3.38 -14.88
N ASN A 220 -19.12 -2.12 -15.28
CA ASN A 220 -19.39 -1.68 -16.64
C ASN A 220 -18.46 -2.36 -17.68
N LYS A 221 -17.17 -2.52 -17.36
CA LYS A 221 -16.24 -3.29 -18.20
C LYS A 221 -16.68 -4.75 -18.34
N ALA A 222 -17.06 -5.39 -17.23
CA ALA A 222 -17.53 -6.78 -17.27
C ALA A 222 -18.79 -6.92 -18.14
N VAL A 223 -19.73 -5.98 -18.06
CA VAL A 223 -20.92 -5.93 -18.93
C VAL A 223 -20.53 -5.89 -20.40
N VAL A 224 -19.65 -4.95 -20.80
CA VAL A 224 -19.18 -4.83 -22.19
C VAL A 224 -18.50 -6.10 -22.66
N MET A 225 -17.66 -6.71 -21.82
CA MET A 225 -16.98 -7.96 -22.15
C MET A 225 -17.98 -9.12 -22.37
N ILE A 226 -19.00 -9.24 -21.52
CA ILE A 226 -20.05 -10.27 -21.66
C ILE A 226 -20.83 -10.06 -22.95
N GLU A 227 -21.23 -8.84 -23.25
CA GLU A 227 -22.02 -8.50 -24.44
C GLU A 227 -21.25 -8.73 -25.74
N SER A 228 -19.93 -8.48 -25.74
CA SER A 228 -19.06 -8.69 -26.90
C SER A 228 -18.53 -10.13 -27.05
N CYS A 229 -18.69 -10.97 -26.02
CA CYS A 229 -18.15 -12.33 -26.03
C CYS A 229 -18.83 -13.21 -27.09
N LYS A 230 -18.02 -13.89 -27.92
CA LYS A 230 -18.45 -14.81 -29.00
C LYS A 230 -18.27 -16.28 -28.64
N ARG A 231 -17.66 -16.60 -27.51
CA ARG A 231 -17.34 -17.97 -27.11
C ARG A 231 -18.19 -18.40 -25.92
N ARG A 232 -18.94 -19.47 -26.11
CA ARG A 232 -19.84 -20.04 -25.08
C ARG A 232 -19.09 -20.49 -23.83
N GLU A 233 -17.98 -21.21 -24.00
CA GLU A 233 -17.17 -21.74 -22.89
C GLU A 233 -16.65 -20.60 -21.99
N THR A 234 -16.13 -19.52 -22.59
CA THR A 234 -15.68 -18.33 -21.87
C THR A 234 -16.79 -17.73 -21.00
N LEU A 235 -18.02 -17.66 -21.50
CA LEU A 235 -19.17 -17.15 -20.73
C LEU A 235 -19.51 -18.05 -19.54
N LEU A 236 -19.41 -19.37 -19.70
CA LEU A 236 -19.66 -20.33 -18.61
C LEU A 236 -18.57 -20.24 -17.53
N ASP A 237 -17.31 -20.07 -17.91
CA ASP A 237 -16.21 -19.88 -16.96
C ASP A 237 -16.34 -18.54 -16.21
N TRP A 238 -16.74 -17.48 -16.89
CA TRP A 238 -17.03 -16.20 -16.24
C TRP A 238 -18.20 -16.30 -15.28
N ALA A 239 -19.27 -17.04 -15.61
CA ALA A 239 -20.38 -17.24 -14.69
C ALA A 239 -19.93 -17.90 -13.38
N LYS A 240 -19.05 -18.91 -13.44
CA LYS A 240 -18.46 -19.54 -12.26
C LYS A 240 -17.61 -18.56 -11.44
N SER A 241 -16.75 -17.80 -12.10
CA SER A 241 -15.86 -16.82 -11.46
C SER A 241 -16.65 -15.69 -10.81
N ILE A 242 -17.69 -15.17 -11.47
CA ILE A 242 -18.52 -14.06 -10.97
C ILE A 242 -19.35 -14.51 -9.76
N SER A 243 -19.90 -15.73 -9.77
CA SER A 243 -20.72 -16.25 -8.65
C SER A 243 -19.94 -16.38 -7.34
N GLY A 244 -18.61 -16.58 -7.40
CA GLY A 244 -17.71 -16.64 -6.23
C GLY A 244 -17.00 -15.33 -5.91
N SER A 245 -17.19 -14.28 -6.71
CA SER A 245 -16.42 -13.03 -6.59
C SER A 245 -16.93 -12.15 -5.45
N LYS A 246 -16.00 -11.67 -4.61
CA LYS A 246 -16.24 -10.63 -3.61
C LYS A 246 -16.07 -9.21 -4.17
N ALA A 247 -15.74 -9.09 -5.45
CA ALA A 247 -15.47 -7.78 -6.08
C ALA A 247 -16.76 -7.04 -6.47
N TYR A 248 -17.89 -7.74 -6.56
CA TYR A 248 -19.19 -7.20 -6.95
C TYR A 248 -20.20 -7.30 -5.82
N SER A 249 -21.16 -6.38 -5.78
CA SER A 249 -22.33 -6.51 -4.89
C SER A 249 -23.22 -7.67 -5.33
N SER A 250 -24.08 -8.16 -4.43
CA SER A 250 -25.05 -9.23 -4.75
C SER A 250 -25.95 -8.89 -5.95
N ASP A 251 -26.35 -7.61 -6.07
CA ASP A 251 -27.19 -7.15 -7.18
C ASP A 251 -26.40 -7.09 -8.49
N GLN A 252 -25.15 -6.62 -8.45
CA GLN A 252 -24.24 -6.63 -9.60
C GLN A 252 -23.93 -8.05 -10.07
N VAL A 253 -23.68 -8.99 -9.15
CA VAL A 253 -23.48 -10.40 -9.48
C VAL A 253 -24.70 -10.97 -10.21
N LYS A 254 -25.91 -10.70 -9.69
CA LYS A 254 -27.16 -11.16 -10.30
C LYS A 254 -27.31 -10.59 -11.71
N GLU A 255 -27.11 -9.30 -11.88
CA GLU A 255 -27.21 -8.63 -13.20
C GLU A 255 -26.20 -9.19 -14.21
N LEU A 256 -24.92 -9.39 -13.81
CA LEU A 256 -23.91 -9.98 -14.69
C LEU A 256 -24.28 -11.41 -15.10
N LEU A 257 -24.78 -12.23 -14.17
CA LEU A 257 -25.24 -13.59 -14.47
C LEU A 257 -26.43 -13.61 -15.42
N ASP A 258 -27.37 -12.68 -15.28
CA ASP A 258 -28.52 -12.60 -16.19
C ASP A 258 -28.10 -12.13 -17.59
N LYS A 259 -27.14 -11.18 -17.70
CA LYS A 259 -26.53 -10.82 -19.00
C LYS A 259 -25.80 -12.00 -19.65
N ILE A 260 -25.07 -12.81 -18.87
CA ILE A 260 -24.44 -14.04 -19.40
C ILE A 260 -25.49 -15.01 -19.94
N LYS A 261 -26.58 -15.28 -19.19
CA LYS A 261 -27.68 -16.15 -19.66
C LYS A 261 -28.29 -15.63 -20.96
N LEU A 262 -28.53 -14.32 -21.03
CA LEU A 262 -29.09 -13.70 -22.25
C LEU A 262 -28.14 -13.85 -23.44
N ARG A 263 -26.83 -13.64 -23.22
CA ARG A 263 -25.83 -13.80 -24.27
C ARG A 263 -25.68 -15.23 -24.73
N LEU A 264 -25.71 -16.19 -23.81
CA LEU A 264 -25.71 -17.63 -24.15
C LEU A 264 -26.92 -18.04 -25.00
N LYS A 265 -28.12 -17.49 -24.73
CA LYS A 265 -29.30 -17.71 -25.58
C LYS A 265 -29.08 -17.17 -27.00
N LYS A 266 -28.48 -15.98 -27.15
CA LYS A 266 -28.17 -15.39 -28.47
C LYS A 266 -27.09 -16.16 -29.24
N LEU A 267 -26.23 -16.89 -28.60
CA LEU A 267 -25.20 -17.71 -29.25
C LEU A 267 -25.70 -19.11 -29.65
N ASN A 268 -26.88 -19.53 -29.12
CA ASN A 268 -27.52 -20.81 -29.43
C ASN A 268 -28.64 -20.63 -30.48
N ALA A 269 -29.02 -19.41 -30.82
CA ALA A 269 -29.97 -19.07 -31.89
C ALA A 269 -29.23 -18.82 -33.20
#